data_086181d2ef41d45b62105d11ec89f0e2
#
_entry.id   086181d2ef41d45b62105d11ec89f0e2
#
_cell.length_a   1.000
_cell.length_b   1.000
_cell.length_c   1.000
_cell.angle_alpha   90.00
_cell.angle_beta   90.00
_cell.angle_gamma   90.00
#
_symmetry.space_group_name_H-M   'P 1'
#
loop_
_entity.id
_entity.type
_entity.pdbx_description
1 polymer ?
#
loop_
_entity_poly.entity_id
_entity_poly.type
_entity_poly.pdbx_seq_one_letter_code
_entity_poly.pdbx_strand_id
1 'polypeptide(L)'
;MLRKEQNDLVTRTGPGTPMGELFRRYWTPVLLADELPRNDCPRVRVKVLSEELIAFRDSEGRYGLIDEFCPHRLASMWFGRNEYNGLRCAYHGWKFDINGRCMEIPSEGRSEEHTSELQSPYV
;
A
#
# COMPACT_ATOMS: atom_id res chain seq x y z
N MET A 1 25.63 22.93 14.54
CA MET A 1 25.43 21.50 14.21
C MET A 1 24.45 20.88 15.18
N LEU A 2 23.48 20.14 14.64
CA LEU A 2 22.50 19.45 15.48
C LEU A 2 23.13 18.23 16.18
N ARG A 3 22.75 17.97 17.42
CA ARG A 3 23.09 16.72 18.09
C ARG A 3 22.31 15.58 17.46
N LYS A 4 22.76 14.34 17.68
CA LYS A 4 22.11 13.15 17.08
C LYS A 4 20.60 13.11 17.39
N GLU A 5 20.21 13.34 18.65
CA GLU A 5 18.81 13.30 19.05
C GLU A 5 17.99 14.39 18.33
N GLN A 6 18.55 15.57 18.14
CA GLN A 6 17.90 16.65 17.42
C GLN A 6 17.77 16.34 15.95
N ASN A 7 18.82 15.76 15.36
CA ASN A 7 18.80 15.34 13.97
C ASN A 7 17.76 14.24 13.73
N ASP A 8 17.70 13.24 14.62
CA ASP A 8 16.71 12.17 14.53
C ASP A 8 15.27 12.71 14.64
N LEU A 9 15.06 13.68 15.53
CA LEU A 9 13.74 14.29 15.72
C LEU A 9 13.21 14.94 14.44
N VAL A 10 14.05 15.61 13.68
CA VAL A 10 13.62 16.34 12.48
C VAL A 10 13.71 15.53 11.20
N THR A 11 14.39 14.38 11.21
CA THR A 11 14.62 13.59 9.99
C THR A 11 13.81 12.29 9.93
N ARG A 12 13.45 11.72 11.07
CA ARG A 12 12.66 10.47 11.09
C ARG A 12 11.21 10.75 10.82
N THR A 13 10.66 10.06 9.83
CA THR A 13 9.29 10.28 9.34
C THR A 13 8.41 9.03 9.39
N GLY A 14 8.87 7.95 9.99
CA GLY A 14 8.07 6.74 10.14
C GLY A 14 6.84 6.93 11.01
N PRO A 15 5.94 5.95 11.05
CA PRO A 15 4.75 6.02 11.91
C PRO A 15 5.13 6.23 13.37
N GLY A 16 4.41 7.10 14.06
CA GLY A 16 4.64 7.37 15.47
C GLY A 16 5.75 8.38 15.77
N THR A 17 6.50 8.83 14.76
CA THR A 17 7.53 9.85 14.95
C THR A 17 6.93 11.25 14.87
N PRO A 18 7.49 12.26 15.56
CA PRO A 18 6.94 13.63 15.53
C PRO A 18 6.83 14.20 14.12
N MET A 19 7.88 14.09 13.30
CA MET A 19 7.85 14.59 11.93
C MET A 19 6.96 13.74 11.03
N GLY A 20 6.89 12.44 11.27
CA GLY A 20 5.97 11.56 10.56
C GLY A 20 4.52 11.94 10.80
N GLU A 21 4.16 12.20 12.05
CA GLU A 21 2.82 12.67 12.40
C GLU A 21 2.50 14.02 11.76
N LEU A 22 3.46 14.94 11.76
CA LEU A 22 3.29 16.25 11.14
C LEU A 22 3.06 16.14 9.64
N PHE A 23 3.93 15.42 8.91
CA PHE A 23 3.84 15.31 7.46
C PHE A 23 2.56 14.59 7.00
N ARG A 24 2.04 13.66 7.79
CA ARG A 24 0.81 12.94 7.44
C ARG A 24 -0.46 13.80 7.50
N ARG A 25 -0.35 15.03 7.98
CA ARG A 25 -1.45 16.01 7.95
C ARG A 25 -1.58 16.72 6.61
N TYR A 26 -0.64 16.51 5.70
CA TYR A 26 -0.59 17.19 4.41
C TYR A 26 -0.68 16.19 3.26
N TRP A 27 -1.19 16.66 2.14
CA TRP A 27 -1.15 15.88 0.90
C TRP A 27 0.29 15.65 0.50
N THR A 28 0.64 14.41 0.21
CA THR A 28 2.00 14.01 -0.14
C THR A 28 2.00 13.39 -1.52
N PRO A 29 2.81 13.88 -2.46
CA PRO A 29 2.95 13.23 -3.77
C PRO A 29 3.63 11.87 -3.60
N VAL A 30 3.10 10.87 -4.30
CA VAL A 30 3.57 9.48 -4.18
C VAL A 30 4.27 9.02 -5.44
N LEU A 31 3.66 9.21 -6.61
CA LEU A 31 4.21 8.83 -7.90
C LEU A 31 3.53 9.65 -8.99
N LEU A 32 4.14 9.62 -10.19
CA LEU A 32 3.52 10.25 -11.35
C LEU A 32 2.47 9.32 -11.94
N ALA A 33 1.37 9.89 -12.45
CA ALA A 33 0.32 9.11 -13.11
C ALA A 33 0.86 8.28 -14.27
N ASP A 34 1.91 8.76 -14.94
CA ASP A 34 2.54 8.06 -16.06
C ASP A 34 3.23 6.75 -15.65
N GLU A 35 3.47 6.54 -14.35
CA GLU A 35 4.04 5.29 -13.87
C GLU A 35 3.01 4.17 -13.83
N LEU A 36 1.73 4.51 -13.89
CA LEU A 36 0.60 3.57 -14.00
C LEU A 36 -0.25 3.95 -15.22
N PRO A 37 0.28 3.76 -16.44
CA PRO A 37 -0.30 4.36 -17.65
C PRO A 37 -1.59 3.72 -18.15
N ARG A 38 -1.92 2.51 -17.73
CA ARG A 38 -3.13 1.82 -18.20
C ARG A 38 -3.75 0.97 -17.12
N ASN A 39 -4.98 0.54 -17.35
CA ASN A 39 -5.69 -0.36 -16.44
C ASN A 39 -4.95 -1.70 -16.33
N ASP A 40 -4.92 -2.25 -15.14
CA ASP A 40 -4.24 -3.52 -14.85
C ASP A 40 -2.77 -3.56 -15.24
N CYS A 41 -2.13 -2.40 -15.34
CA CYS A 41 -0.70 -2.34 -15.64
C CYS A 41 0.13 -2.88 -14.47
N PRO A 42 1.43 -3.16 -14.67
CA PRO A 42 2.28 -3.57 -13.57
C PRO A 42 2.24 -2.59 -12.41
N ARG A 43 2.17 -3.11 -11.20
CA ARG A 43 2.19 -2.32 -9.96
C ARG A 43 3.57 -1.69 -9.77
N VAL A 44 3.60 -0.64 -8.97
CA VAL A 44 4.83 0.10 -8.67
C VAL A 44 5.07 0.09 -7.16
N ARG A 45 6.29 -0.20 -6.76
CA ARG A 45 6.70 -0.11 -5.37
C ARG A 45 7.07 1.33 -5.05
N VAL A 46 6.53 1.88 -3.96
CA VAL A 46 6.85 3.23 -3.51
C VAL A 46 7.20 3.22 -2.03
N LYS A 47 8.06 4.14 -1.63
CA LYS A 47 8.39 4.34 -0.22
C LYS A 47 8.09 5.77 0.15
N VAL A 48 7.18 5.98 1.08
CA VAL A 48 6.73 7.30 1.49
C VAL A 48 6.74 7.38 3.01
N LEU A 49 7.40 8.40 3.55
CA LEU A 49 7.52 8.62 5.01
C LEU A 49 7.93 7.35 5.75
N SER A 50 8.92 6.64 5.20
CA SER A 50 9.48 5.38 5.73
C SER A 50 8.53 4.18 5.70
N GLU A 51 7.41 4.28 4.98
CA GLU A 51 6.51 3.15 4.77
C GLU A 51 6.65 2.59 3.36
N GLU A 52 6.72 1.29 3.26
CA GLU A 52 6.82 0.57 1.98
C GLU A 52 5.42 0.22 1.49
N LEU A 53 5.06 0.72 0.31
CA LEU A 53 3.73 0.64 -0.23
C LEU A 53 3.77 0.14 -1.68
N ILE A 54 2.63 -0.39 -2.13
CA ILE A 54 2.43 -0.78 -3.52
C ILE A 54 1.33 0.09 -4.10
N ALA A 55 1.64 0.77 -5.20
CA ALA A 55 0.66 1.52 -5.98
C ALA A 55 0.23 0.69 -7.18
N PHE A 56 -1.06 0.68 -7.48
CA PHE A 56 -1.58 -0.04 -8.63
C PHE A 56 -2.79 0.68 -9.22
N ARG A 57 -3.11 0.34 -10.45
CA ARG A 57 -4.28 0.84 -11.15
C ARG A 57 -5.16 -0.33 -11.52
N ASP A 58 -6.40 -0.33 -11.05
CA ASP A 58 -7.29 -1.48 -11.23
C ASP A 58 -7.89 -1.58 -12.64
N SER A 59 -8.76 -2.55 -12.85
CA SER A 59 -9.39 -2.81 -14.16
C SER A 59 -10.31 -1.69 -14.62
N GLU A 60 -10.79 -0.86 -13.71
CA GLU A 60 -11.66 0.29 -14.02
C GLU A 60 -10.88 1.61 -14.11
N GLY A 61 -9.56 1.57 -13.98
CA GLY A 61 -8.72 2.75 -14.05
C GLY A 61 -8.58 3.53 -12.76
N ARG A 62 -9.04 2.97 -11.65
CA ARG A 62 -8.90 3.61 -10.34
C ARG A 62 -7.54 3.32 -9.73
N TYR A 63 -6.99 4.28 -9.00
CA TYR A 63 -5.68 4.15 -8.37
C TYR A 63 -5.83 3.64 -6.94
N GLY A 64 -4.97 2.70 -6.56
CA GLY A 64 -4.91 2.18 -5.21
C GLY A 64 -3.51 2.28 -4.63
N LEU A 65 -3.42 2.46 -3.32
CA LEU A 65 -2.16 2.50 -2.60
C LEU A 65 -2.34 1.68 -1.33
N ILE A 66 -1.62 0.56 -1.24
CA ILE A 66 -1.77 -0.38 -0.13
C ILE A 66 -0.40 -0.73 0.45
N ASP A 67 -0.39 -1.29 1.65
CA ASP A 67 0.84 -1.78 2.26
C ASP A 67 1.47 -2.87 1.39
N GLU A 68 2.80 -2.90 1.36
CA GLU A 68 3.51 -3.88 0.54
C GLU A 68 3.24 -5.32 0.99
N PHE A 69 3.13 -5.57 2.29
CA PHE A 69 3.10 -6.94 2.80
C PHE A 69 1.67 -7.41 3.09
N CYS A 70 1.33 -8.56 2.51
CA CYS A 70 0.02 -9.17 2.70
C CYS A 70 -0.19 -9.54 4.18
N PRO A 71 -1.31 -9.16 4.80
CA PRO A 71 -1.55 -9.44 6.22
C PRO A 71 -1.64 -10.92 6.55
N HIS A 72 -1.91 -11.77 5.55
CA HIS A 72 -2.02 -13.22 5.75
C HIS A 72 -0.69 -13.84 6.20
N ARG A 73 0.38 -13.66 5.39
CA ARG A 73 1.68 -14.27 5.66
C ARG A 73 2.84 -13.32 5.35
N LEU A 74 2.59 -12.04 5.29
CA LEU A 74 3.57 -11.00 5.02
C LEU A 74 4.33 -11.18 3.69
N ALA A 75 3.74 -11.87 2.73
CA ALA A 75 4.27 -11.95 1.39
C ALA A 75 4.17 -10.58 0.72
N SER A 76 5.20 -10.20 -0.04
CA SER A 76 5.19 -8.92 -0.73
C SER A 76 4.14 -8.91 -1.85
N MET A 77 3.27 -7.91 -1.84
CA MET A 77 2.29 -7.68 -2.89
C MET A 77 2.93 -7.25 -4.21
N TRP A 78 4.22 -6.92 -4.20
CA TRP A 78 4.99 -6.64 -5.41
C TRP A 78 4.96 -7.80 -6.39
N PHE A 79 4.96 -9.03 -5.90
CA PHE A 79 4.91 -10.22 -6.73
C PHE A 79 3.48 -10.63 -7.13
N GLY A 80 2.49 -9.85 -6.71
CA GLY A 80 1.10 -10.14 -6.99
C GLY A 80 0.68 -9.82 -8.42
N ARG A 81 -0.56 -10.17 -8.74
CA ARG A 81 -1.18 -9.86 -10.03
C ARG A 81 -2.29 -8.84 -9.89
N ASN A 82 -2.26 -7.86 -10.77
CA ASN A 82 -3.30 -6.85 -10.86
C ASN A 82 -4.37 -7.37 -11.84
N GLU A 83 -5.50 -7.80 -11.31
CA GLU A 83 -6.56 -8.41 -12.12
C GLU A 83 -7.93 -8.25 -11.46
N TYR A 84 -8.98 -8.14 -12.28
CA TYR A 84 -10.38 -8.10 -11.82
C TYR A 84 -10.62 -7.12 -10.66
N ASN A 85 -10.17 -5.88 -10.86
CA ASN A 85 -10.33 -4.78 -9.88
C ASN A 85 -9.64 -5.00 -8.54
N GLY A 86 -8.52 -5.74 -8.54
CA GLY A 86 -7.78 -5.93 -7.30
C GLY A 86 -6.38 -6.44 -7.54
N LEU A 87 -5.57 -6.35 -6.51
CA LEU A 87 -4.21 -6.89 -6.52
C LEU A 87 -4.21 -8.20 -5.73
N ARG A 88 -3.86 -9.28 -6.43
CA ARG A 88 -3.87 -10.63 -5.86
C ARG A 88 -2.48 -11.01 -5.37
N CYS A 89 -2.38 -11.39 -4.09
CA CYS A 89 -1.13 -11.88 -3.51
C CYS A 89 -0.70 -13.18 -4.18
N ALA A 90 0.58 -13.27 -4.55
CA ALA A 90 1.13 -14.44 -5.22
C ALA A 90 1.19 -15.68 -4.33
N TYR A 91 1.18 -15.49 -3.01
CA TYR A 91 1.42 -16.61 -2.08
C TYR A 91 0.20 -17.51 -1.91
N HIS A 92 -0.94 -16.95 -1.43
CA HIS A 92 -2.15 -17.75 -1.23
C HIS A 92 -3.36 -17.20 -1.98
N GLY A 93 -3.17 -16.24 -2.86
CA GLY A 93 -4.23 -15.73 -3.71
C GLY A 93 -5.21 -14.76 -3.06
N TRP A 94 -4.91 -14.23 -1.90
CA TRP A 94 -5.72 -13.18 -1.30
C TRP A 94 -5.72 -11.95 -2.20
N LYS A 95 -6.90 -11.41 -2.47
CA LYS A 95 -7.04 -10.26 -3.36
C LYS A 95 -7.58 -9.05 -2.62
N PHE A 96 -6.95 -7.90 -2.83
CA PHE A 96 -7.29 -6.64 -2.18
C PHE A 96 -7.70 -5.59 -3.20
N ASP A 97 -8.73 -4.81 -2.90
CA ASP A 97 -9.17 -3.72 -3.76
C ASP A 97 -8.33 -2.45 -3.55
N ILE A 98 -8.70 -1.36 -4.24
CA ILE A 98 -7.97 -0.09 -4.14
C ILE A 98 -8.03 0.53 -2.73
N ASN A 99 -8.96 0.12 -1.91
CA ASN A 99 -9.10 0.59 -0.53
C ASN A 99 -8.41 -0.35 0.46
N GLY A 100 -7.75 -1.40 -0.01
CA GLY A 100 -7.07 -2.37 0.82
C GLY A 100 -7.98 -3.39 1.48
N ARG A 101 -9.23 -3.49 1.03
CA ARG A 101 -10.17 -4.49 1.55
C ARG A 101 -9.93 -5.83 0.87
N CYS A 102 -9.95 -6.88 1.65
CA CYS A 102 -9.82 -8.23 1.11
C CYS A 102 -11.11 -8.63 0.39
N MET A 103 -11.01 -8.85 -0.93
CA MET A 103 -12.14 -9.21 -1.79
C MET A 103 -12.35 -10.70 -1.89
N GLU A 104 -11.26 -11.47 -1.91
CA GLU A 104 -11.30 -12.91 -2.11
C GLU A 104 -10.25 -13.62 -1.29
N ILE A 105 -10.63 -14.74 -0.68
CA ILE A 105 -9.75 -15.66 0.01
C ILE A 105 -10.06 -17.05 -0.55
N PRO A 106 -9.39 -17.48 -1.62
CA PRO A 106 -9.74 -18.71 -2.34
C PRO A 106 -9.74 -19.98 -1.49
N SER A 107 -8.87 -20.02 -0.48
CA SER A 107 -8.73 -21.22 0.36
C SER A 107 -9.78 -21.35 1.46
N GLU A 108 -10.53 -20.29 1.76
CA GLU A 108 -11.46 -20.27 2.88
C GLU A 108 -12.91 -19.93 2.49
N GLY A 109 -13.15 -19.69 1.21
CA GLY A 109 -14.45 -19.26 0.72
C GLY A 109 -14.78 -17.84 1.14
N ARG A 110 -16.00 -17.38 0.82
CA ARG A 110 -16.45 -16.03 1.16
C ARG A 110 -16.92 -15.97 2.60
N SER A 111 -16.28 -15.14 3.39
CA SER A 111 -16.72 -14.85 4.73
C SER A 111 -16.44 -13.37 5.02
N GLU A 112 -17.43 -12.67 5.54
CA GLU A 112 -17.23 -11.28 5.96
C GLU A 112 -16.23 -11.15 7.10
N GLU A 113 -16.05 -12.22 7.87
CA GLU A 113 -15.10 -12.26 8.97
C GLU A 113 -13.65 -12.15 8.51
N HIS A 114 -13.39 -12.43 7.24
CA HIS A 114 -12.04 -12.37 6.66
C HIS A 114 -11.76 -11.08 5.91
N THR A 115 -12.68 -10.13 5.92
CA THR A 115 -12.39 -8.83 5.33
C THR A 115 -11.44 -8.06 6.24
N SER A 116 -10.22 -7.88 5.79
CA SER A 116 -9.23 -7.07 6.47
C SER A 116 -8.89 -5.87 5.60
N GLU A 117 -8.58 -4.76 6.23
CA GLU A 117 -8.19 -3.55 5.49
C GLU A 117 -6.68 -3.43 5.44
N LEU A 118 -6.16 -3.22 4.24
CA LEU A 118 -4.74 -3.03 3.99
C LEU A 118 -4.47 -1.61 3.47
N GLN A 119 -5.43 -0.73 3.64
CA GLN A 119 -5.34 0.63 3.11
C GLN A 119 -4.23 1.41 3.82
N SER A 120 -3.40 2.07 2.98
CA SER A 120 -2.41 3.01 3.47
C SER A 120 -3.08 4.26 4.04
N PRO A 121 -2.47 4.95 5.04
CA PRO A 121 -2.95 6.25 5.51
C PRO A 121 -2.78 7.37 4.47
N TYR A 122 -2.16 7.10 3.35
CA TYR A 122 -2.00 8.07 2.26
C TYR A 122 -3.20 8.02 1.33
N VAL A 123 -3.54 9.16 0.83
CA VAL A 123 -4.67 9.32 -0.10
C VAL A 123 -4.19 9.83 -1.45
#